data_86a8729197363d1a283e3eadd5d2b180
#
_entry.id   86a8729197363d1a283e3eadd5d2b180
#
_cell.length_a   1.000
_cell.length_b   1.000
_cell.length_c   1.000
_cell.angle_alpha   90.00
_cell.angle_beta   90.00
_cell.angle_gamma   90.00
#
_symmetry.space_group_name_H-M   'P 1'
#
loop_
_entity.id
_entity.type
_entity.pdbx_description
1 polymer ?
#
loop_
_entity_poly.entity_id
_entity_poly.type
_entity_poly.pdbx_seq_one_letter_code
_entity_poly.pdbx_strand_id
1 'polypeptide(L)'
;MSRFPVFTLKLPDWIDAFLPNPDQVYPTVEDRMRLVIELSRLNVQHGTGGPFGAGVFDLASGKLLAPGVNLVLPAQCSVAHAEIVAFMMAQPLVGTFDLATPGFPPYELVASTEPCAMCFGSVPWSGVESLVCGARDEDARAIGFDEGPKMSTWVTELEKRGIQVQRDVLREDAAAVLRLYAQSGPIYNPKRETSDQ
;
A
#
# COMPACT_ATOMS: atom_id res chain seq x y z
N MET A 1 -8.24 -33.11 -10.97
CA MET A 1 -8.14 -31.93 -10.08
C MET A 1 -6.72 -31.34 -10.20
N SER A 2 -6.57 -30.01 -10.20
CA SER A 2 -5.22 -29.40 -10.24
C SER A 2 -4.43 -29.77 -9.00
N ARG A 3 -3.15 -30.06 -9.15
CA ARG A 3 -2.19 -30.28 -8.04
C ARG A 3 -1.95 -29.01 -7.21
N PHE A 4 -2.11 -27.85 -7.85
CA PHE A 4 -1.85 -26.55 -7.21
C PHE A 4 -3.17 -25.90 -6.80
N PRO A 5 -3.20 -25.20 -5.64
CA PRO A 5 -4.38 -24.48 -5.21
C PRO A 5 -4.70 -23.32 -6.15
N VAL A 6 -5.98 -22.97 -6.24
CA VAL A 6 -6.39 -21.68 -6.79
C VAL A 6 -6.16 -20.64 -5.71
N PHE A 7 -5.41 -19.60 -6.02
CA PHE A 7 -5.23 -18.46 -5.12
C PHE A 7 -6.21 -17.35 -5.53
N THR A 8 -7.07 -16.95 -4.61
CA THR A 8 -8.01 -15.84 -4.80
C THR A 8 -7.74 -14.79 -3.73
N LEU A 9 -7.43 -13.57 -4.14
CA LEU A 9 -7.35 -12.43 -3.24
C LEU A 9 -8.66 -11.66 -3.30
N LYS A 10 -9.28 -11.42 -2.14
CA LYS A 10 -10.49 -10.62 -1.98
C LYS A 10 -10.25 -9.55 -0.93
N LEU A 11 -10.66 -8.32 -1.24
CA LEU A 11 -10.70 -7.26 -0.24
C LEU A 11 -11.75 -7.58 0.84
N PRO A 12 -11.54 -7.15 2.09
CA PRO A 12 -12.53 -7.31 3.15
C PRO A 12 -13.86 -6.62 2.79
N ASP A 13 -14.98 -7.25 3.17
CA ASP A 13 -16.34 -6.79 2.81
C ASP A 13 -16.68 -5.39 3.34
N TRP A 14 -16.02 -4.95 4.43
CA TRP A 14 -16.23 -3.61 4.98
C TRP A 14 -15.74 -2.49 4.04
N ILE A 15 -14.85 -2.78 3.08
CA ILE A 15 -14.32 -1.79 2.13
C ILE A 15 -15.43 -1.26 1.23
N ASP A 16 -16.30 -2.12 0.72
CA ASP A 16 -17.45 -1.72 -0.12
C ASP A 16 -18.41 -0.80 0.65
N ALA A 17 -18.62 -1.10 1.93
CA ALA A 17 -19.46 -0.26 2.79
C ALA A 17 -18.81 1.09 3.13
N PHE A 18 -17.48 1.12 3.26
CA PHE A 18 -16.72 2.34 3.52
C PHE A 18 -16.57 3.24 2.29
N LEU A 19 -16.53 2.65 1.10
CA LEU A 19 -16.38 3.34 -0.19
C LEU A 19 -17.67 3.24 -1.05
N PRO A 20 -18.83 3.72 -0.57
CA PRO A 20 -20.11 3.48 -1.25
C PRO A 20 -20.27 4.27 -2.54
N ASN A 21 -19.46 5.31 -2.77
CA ASN A 21 -19.54 6.16 -3.95
C ASN A 21 -18.29 6.02 -4.82
N PRO A 22 -18.35 5.28 -5.95
CA PRO A 22 -17.21 5.12 -6.85
C PRO A 22 -16.80 6.41 -7.55
N ASP A 23 -17.67 7.42 -7.56
CA ASP A 23 -17.42 8.73 -8.17
C ASP A 23 -16.85 9.77 -7.18
N GLN A 24 -16.55 9.35 -5.95
CA GLN A 24 -15.95 10.24 -4.96
C GLN A 24 -14.60 10.77 -5.46
N VAL A 25 -14.43 12.08 -5.41
CA VAL A 25 -13.19 12.77 -5.77
C VAL A 25 -12.42 13.14 -4.52
N TYR A 26 -11.10 12.93 -4.57
CA TYR A 26 -10.11 13.27 -3.55
C TYR A 26 -9.12 14.29 -4.13
N PRO A 27 -9.48 15.59 -4.15
CA PRO A 27 -8.78 16.59 -4.96
C PRO A 27 -7.38 16.92 -4.50
N THR A 28 -7.14 16.86 -3.19
CA THR A 28 -5.81 17.15 -2.62
C THR A 28 -5.04 15.89 -2.27
N VAL A 29 -3.72 16.01 -2.20
CA VAL A 29 -2.87 14.90 -1.76
C VAL A 29 -3.20 14.48 -0.32
N GLU A 30 -3.58 15.44 0.52
CA GLU A 30 -3.99 15.19 1.90
C GLU A 30 -5.32 14.43 1.95
N ASP A 31 -6.29 14.69 1.06
CA ASP A 31 -7.55 13.94 1.01
C ASP A 31 -7.30 12.48 0.63
N ARG A 32 -6.44 12.24 -0.36
CA ARG A 32 -6.02 10.89 -0.76
C ARG A 32 -5.28 10.17 0.38
N MET A 33 -4.38 10.87 1.07
CA MET A 33 -3.65 10.32 2.21
C MET A 33 -4.58 10.03 3.39
N ARG A 34 -5.53 10.91 3.73
CA ARG A 34 -6.55 10.63 4.78
C ARG A 34 -7.32 9.36 4.48
N LEU A 35 -7.72 9.14 3.21
CA LEU A 35 -8.40 7.91 2.83
C LEU A 35 -7.55 6.68 3.11
N VAL A 36 -6.28 6.64 2.70
CA VAL A 36 -5.44 5.45 2.89
C VAL A 36 -5.03 5.23 4.34
N ILE A 37 -4.89 6.29 5.13
CA ILE A 37 -4.72 6.19 6.58
C ILE A 37 -5.98 5.57 7.22
N GLU A 38 -7.16 5.98 6.78
CA GLU A 38 -8.42 5.43 7.27
C GLU A 38 -8.59 3.95 6.87
N LEU A 39 -8.23 3.57 5.64
CA LEU A 39 -8.19 2.16 5.21
C LEU A 39 -7.26 1.34 6.12
N SER A 40 -6.07 1.85 6.42
CA SER A 40 -5.11 1.24 7.35
C SER A 40 -5.73 1.05 8.75
N ARG A 41 -6.38 2.10 9.29
CA ARG A 41 -7.00 2.08 10.61
C ARG A 41 -8.17 1.10 10.70
N LEU A 42 -9.05 1.10 9.71
CA LEU A 42 -10.19 0.19 9.64
C LEU A 42 -9.75 -1.27 9.47
N ASN A 43 -8.67 -1.54 8.72
CA ASN A 43 -8.11 -2.88 8.59
C ASN A 43 -7.68 -3.45 9.95
N VAL A 44 -7.08 -2.61 10.80
CA VAL A 44 -6.74 -2.97 12.20
C VAL A 44 -8.00 -3.17 13.03
N GLN A 45 -8.94 -2.22 13.00
CA GLN A 45 -10.14 -2.25 13.84
C GLN A 45 -11.06 -3.44 13.54
N HIS A 46 -11.19 -3.81 12.28
CA HIS A 46 -11.95 -4.99 11.85
C HIS A 46 -11.17 -6.31 12.05
N GLY A 47 -9.90 -6.26 12.45
CA GLY A 47 -9.05 -7.45 12.60
C GLY A 47 -8.81 -8.18 11.27
N THR A 48 -8.86 -7.47 10.14
CA THR A 48 -8.72 -8.04 8.79
C THR A 48 -7.30 -7.97 8.23
N GLY A 49 -6.34 -7.42 8.98
CA GLY A 49 -4.93 -7.41 8.57
C GLY A 49 -4.08 -6.41 9.35
N GLY A 50 -2.86 -6.16 8.85
CA GLY A 50 -1.90 -5.25 9.45
C GLY A 50 -2.19 -3.77 9.19
N PRO A 51 -1.42 -2.84 9.82
CA PRO A 51 -1.70 -1.41 9.91
C PRO A 51 -1.24 -0.65 8.65
N PHE A 52 -1.50 -1.20 7.47
CA PHE A 52 -1.06 -0.60 6.20
C PHE A 52 -2.22 -0.49 5.23
N GLY A 53 -2.36 0.67 4.64
CA GLY A 53 -3.34 1.00 3.61
C GLY A 53 -2.67 1.66 2.41
N ALA A 54 -3.24 1.46 1.24
CA ALA A 54 -2.80 2.10 0.00
C ALA A 54 -3.99 2.35 -0.94
N GLY A 55 -3.77 3.15 -1.94
CA GLY A 55 -4.73 3.36 -3.01
C GLY A 55 -4.05 3.82 -4.29
N VAL A 56 -4.56 3.35 -5.43
CA VAL A 56 -4.18 3.87 -6.75
C VAL A 56 -5.22 4.90 -7.14
N PHE A 57 -4.76 6.11 -7.48
CA PHE A 57 -5.62 7.25 -7.84
C PHE A 57 -5.34 7.69 -9.27
N ASP A 58 -6.39 8.06 -9.99
CA ASP A 58 -6.32 8.80 -11.24
C ASP A 58 -6.05 10.28 -10.91
N LEU A 59 -4.89 10.79 -11.32
CA LEU A 59 -4.49 12.18 -11.06
C LEU A 59 -5.27 13.20 -11.87
N ALA A 60 -5.84 12.82 -13.03
CA ALA A 60 -6.63 13.72 -13.85
C ALA A 60 -8.01 13.99 -13.25
N SER A 61 -8.64 12.99 -12.66
CA SER A 61 -9.98 13.09 -12.05
C SER A 61 -9.95 13.24 -10.53
N GLY A 62 -8.86 12.85 -9.87
CA GLY A 62 -8.77 12.76 -8.41
C GLY A 62 -9.58 11.62 -7.81
N LYS A 63 -10.02 10.65 -8.62
CA LYS A 63 -10.80 9.49 -8.15
C LYS A 63 -9.89 8.34 -7.72
N LEU A 64 -10.36 7.58 -6.75
CA LEU A 64 -9.76 6.30 -6.39
C LEU A 64 -10.06 5.28 -7.50
N LEU A 65 -9.01 4.69 -8.09
CA LEU A 65 -9.14 3.55 -9.00
C LEU A 65 -9.33 2.26 -8.21
N ALA A 66 -8.46 2.01 -7.23
CA ALA A 66 -8.55 0.82 -6.39
C ALA A 66 -7.90 1.04 -5.02
N PRO A 67 -8.51 0.55 -3.94
CA PRO A 67 -7.91 0.50 -2.63
C PRO A 67 -7.04 -0.74 -2.45
N GLY A 68 -6.14 -0.70 -1.47
CA GLY A 68 -5.41 -1.84 -0.96
C GLY A 68 -5.24 -1.75 0.55
N VAL A 69 -5.32 -2.88 1.22
CA VAL A 69 -5.00 -3.04 2.64
C VAL A 69 -4.09 -4.25 2.82
N ASN A 70 -3.30 -4.28 3.89
CA ASN A 70 -2.44 -5.42 4.16
C ASN A 70 -3.25 -6.67 4.50
N LEU A 71 -3.04 -7.73 3.73
CA LEU A 71 -3.76 -9.01 3.84
C LEU A 71 -2.81 -10.19 4.07
N VAL A 72 -1.58 -9.97 4.53
CA VAL A 72 -0.58 -11.03 4.73
C VAL A 72 -1.13 -12.18 5.58
N LEU A 73 -1.69 -11.87 6.74
CA LEU A 73 -2.19 -12.87 7.67
C LEU A 73 -3.46 -13.58 7.15
N PRO A 74 -4.54 -12.89 6.75
CA PRO A 74 -5.75 -13.58 6.33
C PRO A 74 -5.58 -14.33 5.00
N ALA A 75 -4.77 -13.80 4.07
CA ALA A 75 -4.50 -14.47 2.79
C ALA A 75 -3.43 -15.56 2.89
N GLN A 76 -2.73 -15.69 4.03
CA GLN A 76 -1.56 -16.58 4.18
C GLN A 76 -0.53 -16.37 3.05
N CYS A 77 -0.29 -15.10 2.69
CA CYS A 77 0.53 -14.71 1.56
C CYS A 77 1.44 -13.53 1.93
N SER A 78 2.74 -13.79 2.04
CA SER A 78 3.72 -12.79 2.50
C SER A 78 3.86 -11.57 1.59
N VAL A 79 3.42 -11.67 0.33
CA VAL A 79 3.48 -10.55 -0.62
C VAL A 79 2.19 -9.72 -0.65
N ALA A 80 1.15 -10.08 0.12
CA ALA A 80 -0.12 -9.37 0.14
C ALA A 80 -0.05 -8.08 0.99
N HIS A 81 0.94 -7.23 0.73
CA HIS A 81 1.07 -5.89 1.28
C HIS A 81 0.06 -4.93 0.64
N ALA A 82 -0.26 -3.83 1.30
CA ALA A 82 -1.30 -2.91 0.87
C ALA A 82 -1.06 -2.37 -0.55
N GLU A 83 0.18 -2.00 -0.88
CA GLU A 83 0.58 -1.46 -2.18
C GLU A 83 0.42 -2.53 -3.29
N ILE A 84 0.86 -3.76 -3.01
CA ILE A 84 0.73 -4.88 -3.95
C ILE A 84 -0.75 -5.20 -4.17
N VAL A 85 -1.55 -5.22 -3.10
CA VAL A 85 -3.00 -5.43 -3.18
C VAL A 85 -3.66 -4.32 -4.00
N ALA A 86 -3.29 -3.04 -3.80
CA ALA A 86 -3.81 -1.94 -4.59
C ALA A 86 -3.51 -2.11 -6.09
N PHE A 87 -2.31 -2.51 -6.46
CA PHE A 87 -1.95 -2.81 -7.86
C PHE A 87 -2.73 -4.02 -8.41
N MET A 88 -2.84 -5.10 -7.63
CA MET A 88 -3.61 -6.29 -8.03
C MET A 88 -5.09 -6.00 -8.24
N MET A 89 -5.66 -5.00 -7.55
CA MET A 89 -7.04 -4.54 -7.79
C MET A 89 -7.12 -3.56 -8.96
N ALA A 90 -6.19 -2.60 -9.08
CA ALA A 90 -6.22 -1.54 -10.08
C ALA A 90 -6.02 -2.07 -11.51
N GLN A 91 -5.01 -2.87 -11.74
CA GLN A 91 -4.59 -3.32 -13.07
C GLN A 91 -5.69 -4.11 -13.82
N PRO A 92 -6.41 -5.06 -13.19
CA PRO A 92 -7.53 -5.73 -13.85
C PRO A 92 -8.70 -4.79 -14.18
N LEU A 93 -8.95 -3.74 -13.36
CA LEU A 93 -10.03 -2.78 -13.62
C LEU A 93 -9.80 -1.99 -14.91
N VAL A 94 -8.55 -1.67 -15.22
CA VAL A 94 -8.18 -0.97 -16.46
C VAL A 94 -7.77 -1.92 -17.59
N GLY A 95 -7.70 -3.22 -17.32
CA GLY A 95 -7.43 -4.26 -18.32
C GLY A 95 -5.98 -4.34 -18.79
N THR A 96 -5.02 -3.81 -18.01
CA THR A 96 -3.59 -3.86 -18.31
C THR A 96 -2.75 -4.01 -17.04
N PHE A 97 -1.56 -4.60 -17.17
CA PHE A 97 -0.56 -4.64 -16.09
C PHE A 97 0.27 -3.35 -15.98
N ASP A 98 0.23 -2.50 -17.00
CA ASP A 98 1.02 -1.27 -17.08
C ASP A 98 0.10 -0.05 -17.03
N LEU A 99 0.10 0.66 -15.91
CA LEU A 99 -0.71 1.85 -15.69
C LEU A 99 -0.20 3.08 -16.49
N ALA A 100 1.02 2.99 -17.08
CA ALA A 100 1.55 4.00 -17.99
C ALA A 100 1.18 3.75 -19.48
N THR A 101 0.28 2.79 -19.75
CA THR A 101 -0.17 2.50 -21.12
C THR A 101 -0.70 3.77 -21.80
N PRO A 102 -0.27 4.09 -23.05
CA PRO A 102 -0.73 5.28 -23.76
C PRO A 102 -2.26 5.37 -23.87
N GLY A 103 -2.81 6.52 -23.54
CA GLY A 103 -4.26 6.79 -23.55
C GLY A 103 -4.93 6.69 -22.18
N PHE A 104 -4.23 6.21 -21.16
CA PHE A 104 -4.67 6.30 -19.77
C PHE A 104 -4.26 7.62 -19.11
N PRO A 105 -4.98 8.07 -18.07
CA PRO A 105 -4.53 9.19 -17.26
C PRO A 105 -3.26 8.81 -16.46
N PRO A 106 -2.51 9.79 -15.97
CA PRO A 106 -1.44 9.53 -15.00
C PRO A 106 -2.03 8.98 -13.71
N TYR A 107 -1.43 7.91 -13.19
CA TYR A 107 -1.82 7.30 -11.92
C TYR A 107 -0.79 7.54 -10.83
N GLU A 108 -1.29 7.61 -9.59
CA GLU A 108 -0.53 7.78 -8.37
C GLU A 108 -0.79 6.64 -7.41
N LEU A 109 0.26 6.10 -6.81
CA LEU A 109 0.14 5.27 -5.62
C LEU A 109 0.25 6.15 -4.37
N VAL A 110 -0.75 6.09 -3.50
CA VAL A 110 -0.69 6.68 -2.16
C VAL A 110 -0.62 5.56 -1.14
N ALA A 111 0.36 5.58 -0.25
CA ALA A 111 0.59 4.57 0.77
C ALA A 111 0.68 5.21 2.17
N SER A 112 -0.01 4.63 3.15
CA SER A 112 -0.01 5.12 4.52
C SER A 112 1.37 5.11 5.18
N THR A 113 2.28 4.27 4.66
CA THR A 113 3.67 4.15 5.11
C THR A 113 4.57 4.07 3.89
N GLU A 114 5.83 4.50 3.99
CA GLU A 114 6.83 4.29 2.95
C GLU A 114 6.89 2.82 2.54
N PRO A 115 7.03 2.50 1.25
CA PRO A 115 7.07 1.12 0.81
C PRO A 115 8.30 0.38 1.39
N CYS A 116 8.10 -0.85 1.85
CA CYS A 116 9.21 -1.75 2.19
C CYS A 116 10.05 -2.10 0.96
N ALA A 117 11.16 -2.82 1.13
CA ALA A 117 12.04 -3.20 0.02
C ALA A 117 11.31 -3.94 -1.11
N MET A 118 10.32 -4.80 -0.80
CA MET A 118 9.53 -5.53 -1.79
C MET A 118 8.57 -4.58 -2.54
N CYS A 119 7.83 -3.77 -1.82
CA CYS A 119 6.85 -2.85 -2.42
C CYS A 119 7.55 -1.75 -3.23
N PHE A 120 8.67 -1.19 -2.73
CA PHE A 120 9.52 -0.30 -3.51
C PHE A 120 9.89 -0.89 -4.88
N GLY A 121 10.30 -2.17 -4.90
CA GLY A 121 10.64 -2.86 -6.13
C GLY A 121 9.47 -2.98 -7.10
N SER A 122 8.22 -3.02 -6.62
CA SER A 122 7.03 -3.15 -7.48
C SER A 122 6.59 -1.83 -8.14
N VAL A 123 6.91 -0.68 -7.55
CA VAL A 123 6.46 0.63 -8.02
C VAL A 123 6.84 0.90 -9.49
N PRO A 124 8.10 0.71 -9.93
CA PRO A 124 8.46 0.92 -11.34
C PRO A 124 7.74 -0.02 -12.32
N TRP A 125 7.34 -1.22 -11.87
CA TRP A 125 6.66 -2.20 -12.70
C TRP A 125 5.16 -1.93 -12.86
N SER A 126 4.59 -1.13 -11.96
CA SER A 126 3.16 -0.80 -12.00
C SER A 126 2.80 0.21 -13.08
N GLY A 127 3.74 1.07 -13.47
CA GLY A 127 3.51 2.17 -14.40
C GLY A 127 2.93 3.43 -13.76
N VAL A 128 2.88 3.54 -12.42
CA VAL A 128 2.46 4.80 -11.77
C VAL A 128 3.51 5.89 -11.97
N GLU A 129 3.06 7.14 -12.12
CA GLU A 129 3.91 8.31 -12.32
C GLU A 129 4.26 9.01 -11.00
N SER A 130 3.55 8.68 -9.91
CA SER A 130 3.74 9.31 -8.61
C SER A 130 3.57 8.31 -7.48
N LEU A 131 4.35 8.50 -6.41
CA LEU A 131 4.25 7.80 -5.14
C LEU A 131 4.16 8.81 -4.00
N VAL A 132 3.11 8.72 -3.19
CA VAL A 132 2.93 9.54 -1.99
C VAL A 132 2.97 8.65 -0.75
N CYS A 133 3.74 9.04 0.26
CA CYS A 133 3.92 8.29 1.49
C CYS A 133 3.54 9.11 2.73
N GLY A 134 2.87 8.46 3.69
CA GLY A 134 2.55 9.02 5.00
C GLY A 134 3.68 8.81 6.01
N ALA A 135 3.58 7.79 6.85
CA ALA A 135 4.59 7.39 7.81
C ALA A 135 5.89 6.95 7.13
N ARG A 136 6.99 7.05 7.84
CA ARG A 136 8.29 6.59 7.33
C ARG A 136 8.57 5.13 7.67
N ASP A 137 9.53 4.55 6.96
CA ASP A 137 10.13 3.25 7.24
C ASP A 137 10.58 3.13 8.72
N GLU A 138 11.18 4.19 9.26
CA GLU A 138 11.61 4.23 10.65
C GLU A 138 10.42 4.14 11.65
N ASP A 139 9.24 4.64 11.29
CA ASP A 139 8.04 4.56 12.13
C ASP A 139 7.52 3.11 12.20
N ALA A 140 7.58 2.37 11.08
CA ALA A 140 7.21 0.95 11.02
C ALA A 140 8.24 0.08 11.77
N ARG A 141 9.53 0.34 11.59
CA ARG A 141 10.61 -0.34 12.33
C ARG A 141 10.52 -0.10 13.83
N ALA A 142 10.15 1.10 14.26
CA ALA A 142 10.02 1.45 15.67
C ALA A 142 8.98 0.58 16.41
N ILE A 143 7.99 0.04 15.70
CA ILE A 143 7.01 -0.89 16.28
C ILE A 143 7.35 -2.37 16.02
N GLY A 144 8.48 -2.66 15.37
CA GLY A 144 9.03 -4.00 15.20
C GLY A 144 8.85 -4.64 13.83
N PHE A 145 8.30 -3.94 12.83
CA PHE A 145 8.25 -4.48 11.46
C PHE A 145 9.62 -4.47 10.80
N ASP A 146 9.89 -5.51 10.01
CA ASP A 146 11.08 -5.61 9.15
C ASP A 146 10.71 -5.10 7.74
N GLU A 147 11.25 -3.93 7.38
CA GLU A 147 11.05 -3.30 6.08
C GLU A 147 12.02 -3.84 5.00
N GLY A 148 12.79 -4.84 5.33
CA GLY A 148 13.76 -5.48 4.45
C GLY A 148 14.98 -4.60 4.10
N PRO A 149 15.82 -5.06 3.16
CA PRO A 149 17.07 -4.39 2.76
C PRO A 149 16.79 -3.26 1.75
N LYS A 150 16.02 -2.26 2.13
CA LYS A 150 15.73 -1.09 1.29
C LYS A 150 16.96 -0.19 1.20
N MET A 151 17.34 0.21 -0.02
CA MET A 151 18.45 1.13 -0.23
C MET A 151 18.13 2.54 0.28
N SER A 152 19.10 3.24 0.85
CA SER A 152 18.91 4.61 1.37
C SER A 152 18.59 5.62 0.26
N THR A 153 18.97 5.34 -0.99
CA THR A 153 18.72 6.18 -2.17
C THR A 153 17.42 5.85 -2.90
N TRP A 154 16.51 5.10 -2.28
CA TRP A 154 15.29 4.57 -2.92
C TRP A 154 14.42 5.65 -3.58
N VAL A 155 14.32 6.84 -3.00
CA VAL A 155 13.60 8.00 -3.59
C VAL A 155 14.26 8.40 -4.91
N THR A 156 15.57 8.67 -4.87
CA THR A 156 16.34 9.05 -6.07
C THR A 156 16.27 8.00 -7.18
N GLU A 157 16.19 6.71 -6.82
CA GLU A 157 16.07 5.63 -7.81
C GLU A 157 14.70 5.60 -8.49
N LEU A 158 13.62 6.01 -7.81
CA LEU A 158 12.31 6.22 -8.44
C LEU A 158 12.29 7.48 -9.30
N GLU A 159 12.84 8.60 -8.80
CA GLU A 159 12.91 9.87 -9.54
C GLU A 159 13.71 9.76 -10.84
N LYS A 160 14.81 9.00 -10.85
CA LYS A 160 15.57 8.66 -12.07
C LYS A 160 14.74 7.92 -13.13
N ARG A 161 13.65 7.26 -12.72
CA ARG A 161 12.71 6.56 -13.59
C ARG A 161 11.48 7.41 -13.96
N GLY A 162 11.51 8.70 -13.60
CA GLY A 162 10.41 9.63 -13.85
C GLY A 162 9.24 9.53 -12.86
N ILE A 163 9.39 8.77 -11.78
CA ILE A 163 8.34 8.62 -10.77
C ILE A 163 8.55 9.70 -9.69
N GLN A 164 7.60 10.60 -9.54
CA GLN A 164 7.64 11.63 -8.50
C GLN A 164 7.42 11.00 -7.12
N VAL A 165 8.17 11.44 -6.11
CA VAL A 165 8.02 10.91 -4.74
C VAL A 165 7.76 12.06 -3.77
N GLN A 166 6.61 11.99 -3.08
CA GLN A 166 6.26 12.90 -2.00
C GLN A 166 6.18 12.11 -0.68
N ARG A 167 6.89 12.57 0.33
CA ARG A 167 6.97 11.93 1.65
C ARG A 167 6.35 12.80 2.72
N ASP A 168 6.11 12.20 3.87
CA ASP A 168 5.67 12.88 5.10
C ASP A 168 4.28 13.54 5.02
N VAL A 169 3.45 13.13 4.07
CA VAL A 169 2.07 13.63 3.97
C VAL A 169 1.24 13.06 5.12
N LEU A 170 0.80 13.90 6.05
CA LEU A 170 0.09 13.51 7.27
C LEU A 170 0.85 12.41 8.06
N ARG A 171 2.18 12.50 8.12
CA ARG A 171 3.05 11.49 8.72
C ARG A 171 2.61 11.11 10.13
N GLU A 172 2.28 12.08 10.98
CA GLU A 172 1.92 11.83 12.38
C GLU A 172 0.62 11.03 12.49
N ASP A 173 -0.40 11.34 11.67
CA ASP A 173 -1.66 10.61 11.62
C ASP A 173 -1.46 9.16 11.16
N ALA A 174 -0.61 8.97 10.14
CA ALA A 174 -0.26 7.63 9.64
C ALA A 174 0.53 6.82 10.69
N ALA A 175 1.54 7.42 11.32
CA ALA A 175 2.32 6.79 12.38
C ALA A 175 1.47 6.47 13.62
N ALA A 176 0.42 7.25 13.90
CA ALA A 176 -0.51 6.96 14.99
C ALA A 176 -1.23 5.62 14.80
N VAL A 177 -1.55 5.22 13.55
CA VAL A 177 -2.14 3.91 13.27
C VAL A 177 -1.14 2.77 13.54
N LEU A 178 0.13 2.97 13.19
CA LEU A 178 1.19 2.01 13.52
C LEU A 178 1.32 1.81 15.04
N ARG A 179 1.34 2.91 15.81
CA ARG A 179 1.39 2.86 17.27
C ARG A 179 0.13 2.22 17.89
N LEU A 180 -1.04 2.46 17.31
CA LEU A 180 -2.29 1.81 17.74
C LEU A 180 -2.17 0.29 17.55
N TYR A 181 -1.71 -0.16 16.40
CA TYR A 181 -1.52 -1.59 16.11
C TYR A 181 -0.52 -2.25 17.05
N ALA A 182 0.57 -1.58 17.40
CA ALA A 182 1.60 -2.10 18.31
C ALA A 182 1.07 -2.47 19.71
N GLN A 183 -0.11 -1.96 20.10
CA GLN A 183 -0.69 -2.26 21.42
C GLN A 183 -1.30 -3.66 21.49
N SER A 184 -1.72 -4.26 20.36
CA SER A 184 -2.46 -5.52 20.37
C SER A 184 -2.26 -6.39 19.12
N GLY A 185 -1.71 -5.83 18.05
CA GLY A 185 -1.51 -6.54 16.78
C GLY A 185 -0.23 -7.39 16.78
N PRO A 186 -0.27 -8.58 16.16
CA PRO A 186 0.93 -9.40 16.03
C PRO A 186 1.91 -8.81 15.01
N ILE A 187 3.20 -8.79 15.33
CA ILE A 187 4.25 -8.52 14.35
C ILE A 187 4.52 -9.82 13.58
N TYR A 188 4.28 -9.80 12.27
CA TYR A 188 4.31 -10.99 11.40
C TYR A 188 5.54 -11.03 10.49
N ASN A 189 6.70 -10.61 11.01
CA ASN A 189 7.97 -10.78 10.30
C ASN A 189 8.26 -12.27 10.04
N PRO A 190 8.89 -12.61 8.92
CA PRO A 190 9.40 -13.96 8.71
C PRO A 190 10.40 -14.33 9.81
N LYS A 191 10.17 -15.47 10.46
CA LYS A 191 11.12 -15.99 11.44
C LYS A 191 12.38 -16.43 10.70
N ARG A 192 13.49 -15.73 10.93
CA ARG A 192 14.83 -16.13 10.50
C ARG A 192 15.66 -16.33 11.75
N GLU A 193 16.29 -17.49 11.88
CA GLU A 193 17.39 -17.64 12.84
C GLU A 193 18.53 -16.77 12.33
N THR A 194 18.75 -15.62 12.95
CA THR A 194 20.03 -14.92 12.79
C THR A 194 21.05 -15.75 13.50
N SER A 195 21.90 -16.46 12.74
CA SER A 195 23.15 -16.96 13.28
C SER A 195 23.93 -15.74 13.74
N ASP A 196 24.01 -15.53 15.04
CA ASP A 196 24.93 -14.57 15.63
C ASP A 196 26.35 -14.89 15.11
N GLN A 197 26.89 -14.01 14.25
CA GLN A 197 28.29 -14.01 13.88
C GLN A 197 29.01 -12.96 14.71
#